data_e8f334dfb840eadf2cc6fe0a85bffbd5
#
_entry.id   e8f334dfb840eadf2cc6fe0a85bffbd5
#
_cell.length_a   1.000
_cell.length_b   1.000
_cell.length_c   1.000
_cell.angle_alpha   90.00
_cell.angle_beta   90.00
_cell.angle_gamma   90.00
#
_symmetry.space_group_name_H-M   'P 1'
#
loop_
_entity.id
_entity.type
_entity.pdbx_description
1 polymer ?
#
loop_
_entity_poly.entity_id
_entity_poly.type
_entity_poly.pdbx_seq_one_letter_code
_entity_poly.pdbx_strand_id
1 'polypeptide(L)'
;MKTKAFISLIFLSILICCKSEKEKIFEKSIVGEWNFDKFIILKKENNPEEPPPLPFMAKNGYIFHSDKTCIFKPGFVSMIEGKSREENQILYLGNSTKYKIKNDSLKIQNLETNKWNNYKIVSITSDTMTLQKTEDELLKYYKTNYVINPNENYDKIIVSSSGCYGTCAIFDLLISKNDNSLFFGERYNSKNGIFSAKISKDLFKEIENSFKKSNITKLKNRYSSNWTDLNEISVTFIKDNKIIKTVSDYGGEAPDEFRMSYLRTNYLYQTLDLQNKKEILPFQSIGQVSKSNKLIYFEKSEIFYLFYLLLNGKELPAKKISTIYTLKGFGKNDEETEIKSDGRFFVFNNRLIDIGFNFFELNDFTNRNLD
;
A
#
# COMPACT_ATOMS: atom_id res chain seq x y z
N MET A 1 50.89 45.18 -1.75
CA MET A 1 50.20 44.34 -2.80
C MET A 1 49.40 43.15 -2.31
N LYS A 2 49.61 42.62 -1.09
CA LYS A 2 48.89 41.44 -0.57
C LYS A 2 47.45 41.73 -0.08
N THR A 3 47.09 42.93 0.31
CA THR A 3 45.74 43.31 0.79
C THR A 3 44.72 43.50 -0.32
N LYS A 4 45.09 43.88 -1.53
CA LYS A 4 44.16 44.06 -2.67
C LYS A 4 43.70 42.73 -3.27
N ALA A 5 44.55 41.68 -3.21
CA ALA A 5 44.20 40.35 -3.67
C ALA A 5 43.17 39.64 -2.77
N PHE A 6 43.23 39.91 -1.45
CA PHE A 6 42.31 39.31 -0.46
C PHE A 6 40.90 39.89 -0.57
N ILE A 7 40.77 41.19 -0.83
CA ILE A 7 39.47 41.87 -1.02
C ILE A 7 38.81 41.40 -2.34
N SER A 8 39.58 41.13 -3.40
CA SER A 8 39.07 40.62 -4.66
C SER A 8 38.54 39.18 -4.54
N LEU A 9 39.18 38.36 -3.66
CA LEU A 9 38.75 36.99 -3.43
C LEU A 9 37.43 36.91 -2.63
N ILE A 10 37.21 37.81 -1.66
CA ILE A 10 36.00 37.95 -0.85
C ILE A 10 34.81 38.41 -1.75
N PHE A 11 35.06 39.32 -2.70
CA PHE A 11 34.03 39.78 -3.64
C PHE A 11 33.61 38.69 -4.62
N LEU A 12 34.51 37.78 -5.00
CA LEU A 12 34.20 36.67 -5.93
C LEU A 12 33.37 35.58 -5.20
N SER A 13 33.52 35.41 -3.88
CA SER A 13 32.76 34.44 -3.10
C SER A 13 31.28 34.86 -2.84
N ILE A 14 30.97 36.16 -2.95
CA ILE A 14 29.60 36.69 -2.72
C ILE A 14 28.74 36.54 -3.97
N LEU A 15 29.34 36.34 -5.16
CA LEU A 15 28.58 36.17 -6.42
C LEU A 15 28.01 34.79 -6.66
N ILE A 16 28.29 33.80 -5.80
CA ILE A 16 27.93 32.41 -6.04
C ILE A 16 26.55 32.04 -5.46
N CYS A 17 25.83 32.91 -4.75
CA CYS A 17 24.62 32.54 -3.98
C CYS A 17 23.35 33.33 -4.32
N CYS A 18 23.21 33.94 -5.49
CA CYS A 18 21.94 34.57 -5.87
C CYS A 18 21.08 33.61 -6.71
N LYS A 19 20.09 32.97 -6.06
CA LYS A 19 18.99 32.31 -6.78
C LYS A 19 18.21 33.37 -7.56
N SER A 20 17.78 33.03 -8.79
CA SER A 20 16.90 33.91 -9.56
C SER A 20 15.55 34.09 -8.82
N GLU A 21 14.88 35.21 -9.03
CA GLU A 21 13.53 35.45 -8.45
C GLU A 21 12.57 34.32 -8.89
N LYS A 22 12.67 33.86 -10.13
CA LYS A 22 11.87 32.77 -10.67
C LYS A 22 12.12 31.45 -9.89
N GLU A 23 13.38 31.16 -9.56
CA GLU A 23 13.73 29.98 -8.77
C GLU A 23 13.13 30.04 -7.36
N LYS A 24 13.18 31.20 -6.70
CA LYS A 24 12.54 31.39 -5.39
C LYS A 24 11.04 31.21 -5.44
N ILE A 25 10.37 31.72 -6.50
CA ILE A 25 8.93 31.52 -6.71
C ILE A 25 8.62 30.04 -6.87
N PHE A 26 9.34 29.30 -7.70
CA PHE A 26 9.14 27.88 -7.89
C PHE A 26 9.37 27.09 -6.60
N GLU A 27 10.42 27.40 -5.84
CA GLU A 27 10.70 26.76 -4.55
C GLU A 27 9.60 26.95 -3.52
N LYS A 28 8.94 28.10 -3.51
CA LYS A 28 7.78 28.38 -2.64
C LYS A 28 6.52 27.67 -3.14
N SER A 29 6.26 27.71 -4.41
CA SER A 29 5.03 27.21 -5.02
C SER A 29 4.95 25.69 -5.04
N ILE A 30 6.09 25.00 -5.16
CA ILE A 30 6.13 23.54 -5.23
C ILE A 30 5.76 22.86 -3.90
N VAL A 31 5.97 23.54 -2.76
CA VAL A 31 5.71 22.96 -1.44
C VAL A 31 4.25 22.55 -1.31
N GLY A 32 4.02 21.30 -0.89
CA GLY A 32 2.69 20.72 -0.72
C GLY A 32 2.56 19.37 -1.36
N GLU A 33 1.35 18.86 -1.42
CA GLU A 33 1.02 17.53 -1.92
C GLU A 33 0.43 17.61 -3.33
N TRP A 34 1.00 16.81 -4.24
CA TRP A 34 0.69 16.82 -5.67
C TRP A 34 0.38 15.42 -6.16
N ASN A 35 -0.72 15.28 -6.89
CA ASN A 35 -1.08 14.05 -7.57
C ASN A 35 -0.95 14.19 -9.07
N PHE A 36 -0.54 13.11 -9.70
CA PHE A 36 -0.50 13.03 -11.15
C PHE A 36 -1.92 13.13 -11.73
N ASP A 37 -2.09 13.99 -12.74
CA ASP A 37 -3.34 14.15 -13.50
C ASP A 37 -3.27 13.32 -14.80
N LYS A 38 -2.32 13.69 -15.68
CA LYS A 38 -2.21 13.05 -17.00
C LYS A 38 -0.88 13.32 -17.69
N PHE A 39 -0.62 12.49 -18.68
CA PHE A 39 0.37 12.77 -19.72
C PHE A 39 -0.23 13.65 -20.82
N ILE A 40 0.58 14.56 -21.36
CA ILE A 40 0.25 15.34 -22.56
C ILE A 40 1.36 15.07 -23.57
N ILE A 41 1.02 14.42 -24.66
CA ILE A 41 1.94 14.13 -25.78
C ILE A 41 1.79 15.27 -26.79
N LEU A 42 2.90 16.00 -27.04
CA LEU A 42 2.92 17.17 -27.92
C LEU A 42 2.98 16.81 -29.41
N LYS A 43 3.66 15.71 -29.73
CA LYS A 43 3.70 15.16 -31.10
C LYS A 43 3.06 13.77 -31.08
N LYS A 44 1.97 13.59 -31.79
CA LYS A 44 1.45 12.27 -32.12
C LYS A 44 2.26 11.74 -33.30
N GLU A 45 3.23 10.89 -33.08
CA GLU A 45 3.59 9.93 -34.11
C GLU A 45 2.39 8.97 -34.22
N ASN A 46 1.72 9.01 -35.39
CA ASN A 46 0.67 8.05 -35.71
C ASN A 46 1.34 6.69 -36.00
N ASN A 47 1.82 6.02 -34.97
CA ASN A 47 2.19 4.62 -35.07
C ASN A 47 0.99 3.79 -34.57
N PRO A 48 0.16 3.24 -35.47
CA PRO A 48 -1.06 2.50 -35.09
C PRO A 48 -0.74 1.17 -34.38
N GLU A 49 0.52 0.77 -34.29
CA GLU A 49 0.96 -0.50 -33.71
C GLU A 49 1.42 -0.40 -32.25
N GLU A 50 1.58 0.81 -31.68
CA GLU A 50 1.91 0.91 -30.26
C GLU A 50 0.62 0.81 -29.40
N PRO A 51 0.55 -0.19 -28.51
CA PRO A 51 -0.55 -0.26 -27.57
C PRO A 51 -0.55 0.98 -26.68
N PRO A 52 -1.72 1.52 -26.28
CA PRO A 52 -1.79 2.66 -25.39
C PRO A 52 -1.05 2.33 -24.09
N PRO A 53 -0.34 3.32 -23.48
CA PRO A 53 0.35 3.10 -22.22
C PRO A 53 -0.62 2.55 -21.17
N LEU A 54 -0.19 1.49 -20.49
CA LEU A 54 -1.02 0.80 -19.50
C LEU A 54 -1.44 1.80 -18.41
N PRO A 55 -2.74 1.99 -18.17
CA PRO A 55 -3.26 3.08 -17.32
C PRO A 55 -2.77 3.01 -15.88
N PHE A 56 -2.39 1.82 -15.38
CA PHE A 56 -1.89 1.63 -14.02
C PHE A 56 -0.45 2.10 -13.78
N MET A 57 0.34 2.36 -14.83
CA MET A 57 1.74 2.83 -14.69
C MET A 57 1.86 4.33 -14.41
N ALA A 58 0.81 5.09 -14.60
CA ALA A 58 0.86 6.55 -14.59
C ALA A 58 0.52 7.19 -13.24
N LYS A 59 -0.20 6.47 -12.36
CA LYS A 59 -0.73 7.06 -11.13
C LYS A 59 0.35 7.17 -10.05
N ASN A 60 0.84 8.37 -9.81
CA ASN A 60 1.84 8.67 -8.80
C ASN A 60 1.57 10.03 -8.14
N GLY A 61 2.38 10.39 -7.17
CA GLY A 61 2.27 11.68 -6.50
C GLY A 61 3.51 11.98 -5.66
N TYR A 62 3.65 13.24 -5.31
CA TYR A 62 4.74 13.74 -4.49
C TYR A 62 4.24 14.65 -3.38
N ILE A 63 4.92 14.63 -2.24
CA ILE A 63 4.79 15.64 -1.18
C ILE A 63 6.13 16.36 -1.08
N PHE A 64 6.18 17.62 -1.46
CA PHE A 64 7.40 18.43 -1.38
C PHE A 64 7.42 19.23 -0.09
N HIS A 65 8.52 19.14 0.66
CA HIS A 65 8.75 19.88 1.88
C HIS A 65 9.71 21.07 1.66
N SER A 66 9.62 22.07 2.50
CA SER A 66 10.46 23.28 2.42
C SER A 66 11.95 23.02 2.68
N ASP A 67 12.28 21.94 3.39
CA ASP A 67 13.64 21.49 3.70
C ASP A 67 14.34 20.76 2.52
N LYS A 68 13.72 20.74 1.34
CA LYS A 68 14.21 20.06 0.12
C LYS A 68 14.14 18.53 0.18
N THR A 69 13.39 17.98 1.10
CA THR A 69 12.96 16.58 1.04
C THR A 69 11.64 16.47 0.28
N CYS A 70 11.42 15.33 -0.37
CA CYS A 70 10.12 15.00 -0.92
C CYS A 70 9.78 13.53 -0.69
N ILE A 71 8.48 13.26 -0.56
CA ILE A 71 7.94 11.91 -0.48
C ILE A 71 7.37 11.55 -1.85
N PHE A 72 7.86 10.46 -2.43
CA PHE A 72 7.21 9.80 -3.55
C PHE A 72 6.13 8.88 -2.98
N LYS A 73 4.87 9.19 -3.22
CA LYS A 73 3.73 8.57 -2.53
C LYS A 73 3.67 7.04 -2.68
N PRO A 74 3.90 6.44 -3.86
CA PRO A 74 3.95 4.99 -3.99
C PRO A 74 5.14 4.32 -3.31
N GLY A 75 6.22 5.05 -3.06
CA GLY A 75 7.51 4.53 -2.63
C GLY A 75 8.39 4.05 -3.78
N PHE A 76 9.69 4.01 -3.53
CA PHE A 76 10.68 3.50 -4.46
C PHE A 76 10.89 2.01 -4.22
N VAL A 77 10.95 1.26 -5.28
CA VAL A 77 11.22 -0.18 -5.25
C VAL A 77 12.31 -0.52 -6.26
N SER A 78 13.04 -1.59 -6.01
CA SER A 78 14.00 -2.17 -6.94
C SER A 78 13.74 -3.66 -7.06
N MET A 79 13.86 -4.21 -8.25
CA MET A 79 13.79 -5.66 -8.44
C MET A 79 15.17 -6.26 -8.21
N ILE A 80 15.23 -7.27 -7.34
CA ILE A 80 16.39 -8.14 -7.17
C ILE A 80 16.13 -9.40 -7.98
N GLU A 81 16.93 -9.62 -9.02
CA GLU A 81 16.86 -10.83 -9.82
C GLU A 81 17.45 -12.00 -9.06
N GLY A 82 16.69 -13.09 -8.93
CA GLY A 82 17.12 -14.37 -8.39
C GLY A 82 17.70 -15.26 -9.48
N LYS A 83 18.08 -16.50 -9.11
CA LYS A 83 18.54 -17.51 -10.07
C LYS A 83 17.42 -18.04 -10.95
N SER A 84 16.19 -17.96 -10.50
CA SER A 84 14.97 -18.27 -11.23
C SER A 84 13.96 -17.13 -11.09
N ARG A 85 12.93 -17.14 -11.92
CA ARG A 85 11.86 -16.14 -11.86
C ARG A 85 11.14 -16.15 -10.50
N GLU A 86 11.03 -17.31 -9.87
CA GLU A 86 10.40 -17.50 -8.56
C GLU A 86 11.22 -16.91 -7.41
N GLU A 87 12.51 -16.69 -7.61
CA GLU A 87 13.42 -16.10 -6.63
C GLU A 87 13.49 -14.57 -6.75
N ASN A 88 12.88 -13.99 -7.78
CA ASN A 88 12.83 -12.53 -7.93
C ASN A 88 12.10 -11.90 -6.75
N GLN A 89 12.66 -10.84 -6.22
CA GLN A 89 12.12 -10.14 -5.07
C GLN A 89 12.06 -8.64 -5.34
N ILE A 90 11.06 -8.00 -4.74
CA ILE A 90 10.98 -6.53 -4.75
C ILE A 90 11.53 -6.01 -3.42
N LEU A 91 12.58 -5.20 -3.50
CA LEU A 91 13.16 -4.48 -2.38
C LEU A 91 12.52 -3.10 -2.27
N TYR A 92 12.00 -2.77 -1.11
CA TYR A 92 11.51 -1.43 -0.81
C TYR A 92 12.65 -0.53 -0.37
N LEU A 93 12.84 0.58 -1.05
CA LEU A 93 13.93 1.53 -0.82
C LEU A 93 13.48 2.73 0.03
N GLY A 94 12.22 2.75 0.47
CA GLY A 94 11.63 3.88 1.15
C GLY A 94 10.86 4.80 0.20
N ASN A 95 10.31 5.87 0.75
CA ASN A 95 9.52 6.85 -0.02
C ASN A 95 10.05 8.27 0.11
N SER A 96 10.97 8.53 1.03
CA SER A 96 11.54 9.86 1.25
C SER A 96 12.84 10.02 0.47
N THR A 97 12.94 11.09 -0.30
CA THR A 97 14.12 11.41 -1.09
C THR A 97 14.36 12.93 -1.11
N LYS A 98 15.33 13.38 -1.88
CA LYS A 98 15.71 14.79 -2.01
C LYS A 98 15.27 15.36 -3.34
N TYR A 99 14.93 16.64 -3.36
CA TYR A 99 14.71 17.40 -4.57
C TYR A 99 15.51 18.71 -4.56
N LYS A 100 15.72 19.27 -5.73
CA LYS A 100 16.29 20.61 -5.89
C LYS A 100 15.71 21.29 -7.13
N ILE A 101 15.56 22.59 -7.05
CA ILE A 101 15.23 23.45 -8.19
C ILE A 101 16.47 24.23 -8.52
N LYS A 102 16.83 24.26 -9.79
CA LYS A 102 17.92 25.09 -10.31
C LYS A 102 17.52 25.60 -11.69
N ASN A 103 17.54 26.92 -11.86
CA ASN A 103 16.97 27.59 -13.01
C ASN A 103 15.49 27.18 -13.19
N ASP A 104 15.13 26.64 -14.35
CA ASP A 104 13.77 26.17 -14.67
C ASP A 104 13.64 24.64 -14.54
N SER A 105 14.52 24.00 -13.77
CA SER A 105 14.56 22.54 -13.67
C SER A 105 14.29 22.08 -12.26
N LEU A 106 13.32 21.16 -12.13
CA LEU A 106 13.09 20.34 -10.94
C LEU A 106 13.89 19.03 -11.10
N LYS A 107 14.75 18.76 -10.13
CA LYS A 107 15.50 17.50 -10.04
C LYS A 107 15.05 16.73 -8.81
N ILE A 108 14.68 15.46 -8.98
CA ILE A 108 14.28 14.54 -7.92
C ILE A 108 15.24 13.37 -7.92
N GLN A 109 15.82 13.03 -6.79
CA GLN A 109 16.71 11.89 -6.67
C GLN A 109 15.89 10.60 -6.73
N ASN A 110 16.21 9.72 -7.65
CA ASN A 110 15.64 8.38 -7.74
C ASN A 110 16.47 7.44 -6.86
N LEU A 111 15.84 6.76 -5.88
CA LEU A 111 16.55 5.89 -4.94
C LEU A 111 16.98 4.57 -5.58
N GLU A 112 16.29 4.10 -6.61
CA GLU A 112 16.62 2.86 -7.31
C GLU A 112 17.92 3.00 -8.09
N THR A 113 18.03 4.06 -8.89
CA THR A 113 19.19 4.29 -9.76
C THR A 113 20.27 5.17 -9.12
N ASN A 114 19.96 5.77 -7.96
CA ASN A 114 20.75 6.81 -7.30
C ASN A 114 21.10 8.02 -8.19
N LYS A 115 20.30 8.25 -9.24
CA LYS A 115 20.46 9.36 -10.18
C LYS A 115 19.42 10.44 -9.96
N TRP A 116 19.67 11.63 -10.49
CA TRP A 116 18.72 12.73 -10.48
C TRP A 116 17.84 12.69 -11.72
N ASN A 117 16.55 12.44 -11.57
CA ASN A 117 15.57 12.65 -12.63
C ASN A 117 15.39 14.16 -12.82
N ASN A 118 15.49 14.63 -14.05
CA ASN A 118 15.43 16.05 -14.38
C ASN A 118 14.17 16.35 -15.18
N TYR A 119 13.41 17.34 -14.73
CA TYR A 119 12.18 17.80 -15.37
C TYR A 119 12.27 19.30 -15.57
N LYS A 120 11.98 19.81 -16.78
CA LYS A 120 11.84 21.25 -16.99
C LYS A 120 10.50 21.71 -16.43
N ILE A 121 10.51 22.75 -15.60
CA ILE A 121 9.30 23.35 -15.07
C ILE A 121 8.68 24.23 -16.14
N VAL A 122 7.55 23.81 -16.69
CA VAL A 122 6.78 24.62 -17.64
C VAL A 122 5.94 25.65 -16.88
N SER A 123 5.23 25.21 -15.83
CA SER A 123 4.46 26.09 -14.95
C SER A 123 4.23 25.44 -13.58
N ILE A 124 4.15 26.29 -12.55
CA ILE A 124 3.63 25.93 -11.21
C ILE A 124 2.71 27.08 -10.78
N THR A 125 1.46 26.75 -10.56
CA THR A 125 0.44 27.67 -10.00
C THR A 125 0.09 27.25 -8.56
N SER A 126 -0.96 27.83 -7.99
CA SER A 126 -1.47 27.44 -6.66
C SER A 126 -1.98 26.01 -6.62
N ASP A 127 -2.48 25.49 -7.73
CA ASP A 127 -3.26 24.25 -7.82
C ASP A 127 -2.81 23.30 -8.95
N THR A 128 -1.96 23.74 -9.88
CA THR A 128 -1.45 22.91 -10.97
C THR A 128 0.07 23.04 -11.15
N MET A 129 0.70 21.93 -11.53
CA MET A 129 2.11 21.88 -11.90
C MET A 129 2.26 21.11 -13.23
N THR A 130 2.96 21.69 -14.18
CA THR A 130 3.28 21.06 -15.47
C THR A 130 4.78 20.94 -15.60
N LEU A 131 5.24 19.71 -15.77
CA LEU A 131 6.64 19.35 -15.93
C LEU A 131 6.86 18.75 -17.31
N GLN A 132 7.94 19.13 -18.00
CA GLN A 132 8.37 18.51 -19.24
C GLN A 132 9.41 17.43 -18.93
N LYS A 133 9.12 16.20 -19.34
CA LYS A 133 9.99 15.03 -19.12
C LYS A 133 10.90 14.80 -20.33
N THR A 134 10.33 14.86 -21.53
CA THR A 134 11.05 14.81 -22.81
C THR A 134 10.59 15.97 -23.70
N GLU A 135 11.14 16.11 -24.92
CA GLU A 135 10.71 17.16 -25.87
C GLU A 135 9.21 17.05 -26.21
N ASP A 136 8.67 15.84 -26.18
CA ASP A 136 7.32 15.53 -26.63
C ASP A 136 6.36 15.13 -25.50
N GLU A 137 6.84 15.03 -24.23
CA GLU A 137 6.05 14.53 -23.12
C GLU A 137 5.99 15.53 -21.96
N LEU A 138 4.77 15.95 -21.60
CA LEU A 138 4.49 16.73 -20.41
C LEU A 138 3.75 15.89 -19.37
N LEU A 139 4.10 16.11 -18.10
CA LEU A 139 3.45 15.54 -16.93
C LEU A 139 2.65 16.65 -16.25
N LYS A 140 1.37 16.46 -16.10
CA LYS A 140 0.51 17.38 -15.38
C LYS A 140 0.17 16.83 -14.00
N TYR A 141 0.26 17.67 -12.98
CA TYR A 141 -0.09 17.37 -11.59
C TYR A 141 -1.08 18.41 -11.09
N TYR A 142 -1.92 18.01 -10.14
CA TYR A 142 -2.79 18.90 -9.39
C TYR A 142 -2.45 18.87 -7.90
N LYS A 143 -2.56 20.01 -7.25
CA LYS A 143 -2.31 20.15 -5.81
C LYS A 143 -3.52 19.65 -5.03
N THR A 144 -3.28 18.89 -4.00
CA THR A 144 -4.34 18.31 -3.18
C THR A 144 -4.31 18.85 -1.76
N ASN A 145 -5.51 19.13 -1.25
CA ASN A 145 -5.74 19.44 0.16
C ASN A 145 -6.82 18.48 0.66
N TYR A 146 -6.45 17.62 1.62
CA TYR A 146 -7.37 16.62 2.14
C TYR A 146 -8.05 17.10 3.41
N VAL A 147 -9.35 16.87 3.49
CA VAL A 147 -10.11 17.00 4.73
C VAL A 147 -10.22 15.58 5.32
N ILE A 148 -9.39 15.30 6.30
CA ILE A 148 -9.42 14.01 7.01
C ILE A 148 -10.51 14.07 8.08
N ASN A 149 -11.43 13.10 8.05
CA ASN A 149 -12.46 12.97 9.09
C ASN A 149 -11.80 12.55 10.42
N PRO A 150 -11.81 13.40 11.47
CA PRO A 150 -11.15 13.10 12.74
C PRO A 150 -11.86 11.97 13.52
N ASN A 151 -13.14 11.74 13.26
CA ASN A 151 -13.95 10.71 13.92
C ASN A 151 -13.75 9.32 13.32
N GLU A 152 -13.18 9.25 12.13
CA GLU A 152 -12.83 8.00 11.48
C GLU A 152 -11.51 7.48 12.06
N ASN A 153 -11.56 6.37 12.79
CA ASN A 153 -10.38 5.76 13.40
C ASN A 153 -10.55 4.25 13.47
N TYR A 154 -9.43 3.53 13.44
CA TYR A 154 -9.37 2.08 13.37
C TYR A 154 -8.42 1.53 14.42
N ASP A 155 -8.64 0.27 14.83
CA ASP A 155 -7.73 -0.45 15.73
C ASP A 155 -6.75 -1.30 14.94
N LYS A 156 -7.21 -1.82 13.79
CA LYS A 156 -6.42 -2.66 12.89
C LYS A 156 -6.73 -2.32 11.43
N ILE A 157 -5.71 -2.43 10.60
CA ILE A 157 -5.80 -2.32 9.14
C ILE A 157 -5.12 -3.56 8.58
N ILE A 158 -5.79 -4.27 7.69
CA ILE A 158 -5.24 -5.46 7.04
C ILE A 158 -5.11 -5.18 5.55
N VAL A 159 -3.94 -5.47 5.00
CA VAL A 159 -3.67 -5.43 3.57
C VAL A 159 -3.27 -6.81 3.13
N SER A 160 -3.99 -7.36 2.16
CA SER A 160 -3.74 -8.68 1.59
C SER A 160 -3.56 -8.58 0.08
N SER A 161 -2.60 -9.31 -0.46
CA SER A 161 -2.31 -9.41 -1.89
C SER A 161 -2.52 -10.84 -2.37
N SER A 162 -3.28 -10.99 -3.45
CA SER A 162 -3.41 -12.26 -4.17
C SER A 162 -2.28 -12.45 -5.19
N GLY A 163 -2.19 -13.63 -5.77
CA GLY A 163 -1.31 -13.87 -6.93
C GLY A 163 -1.81 -13.18 -8.19
N CYS A 164 -0.95 -13.18 -9.20
CA CYS A 164 -1.24 -12.79 -10.58
C CYS A 164 -0.65 -13.84 -11.53
N TYR A 165 -0.84 -13.69 -12.84
CA TYR A 165 -0.12 -14.52 -13.82
C TYR A 165 1.36 -14.08 -13.90
N GLY A 166 2.08 -14.27 -12.81
CA GLY A 166 3.47 -13.86 -12.71
C GLY A 166 4.01 -14.02 -11.30
N THR A 167 4.94 -13.14 -10.93
CA THR A 167 5.64 -13.16 -9.64
C THR A 167 5.15 -12.05 -8.71
N CYS A 168 3.85 -11.78 -8.70
CA CYS A 168 3.25 -10.86 -7.74
C CYS A 168 3.38 -11.44 -6.33
N ALA A 169 3.84 -10.63 -5.40
CA ALA A 169 3.96 -11.03 -4.00
C ALA A 169 2.59 -11.41 -3.42
N ILE A 170 2.50 -12.59 -2.83
CA ILE A 170 1.30 -13.09 -2.15
C ILE A 170 1.56 -13.00 -0.65
N PHE A 171 0.79 -12.16 0.03
CA PHE A 171 0.98 -11.93 1.46
C PHE A 171 -0.29 -11.43 2.14
N ASP A 172 -0.25 -11.44 3.46
CA ASP A 172 -1.20 -10.80 4.35
C ASP A 172 -0.44 -9.99 5.41
N LEU A 173 -0.83 -8.75 5.63
CA LEU A 173 -0.24 -7.87 6.63
C LEU A 173 -1.33 -7.23 7.48
N LEU A 174 -1.44 -7.65 8.73
CA LEU A 174 -2.27 -7.00 9.74
C LEU A 174 -1.42 -6.00 10.52
N ILE A 175 -1.83 -4.75 10.51
CA ILE A 175 -1.22 -3.65 11.23
C ILE A 175 -2.13 -3.31 12.41
N SER A 176 -1.61 -3.41 13.63
CA SER A 176 -2.37 -3.16 14.86
C SER A 176 -1.86 -1.95 15.62
N LYS A 177 -2.78 -1.14 16.12
CA LYS A 177 -2.49 0.05 16.93
C LYS A 177 -1.95 -0.29 18.32
N ASN A 178 -2.47 -1.35 18.92
CA ASN A 178 -2.22 -1.69 20.33
C ASN A 178 -1.61 -3.07 20.52
N ASP A 179 -1.81 -3.97 19.53
CA ASP A 179 -1.35 -5.34 19.58
C ASP A 179 -0.10 -5.57 18.70
N ASN A 180 0.38 -6.78 18.65
CA ASN A 180 1.38 -7.16 17.66
C ASN A 180 0.75 -7.16 16.26
N SER A 181 1.43 -6.52 15.33
CA SER A 181 1.16 -6.67 13.90
C SER A 181 1.58 -8.08 13.46
N LEU A 182 0.90 -8.61 12.44
CA LEU A 182 1.14 -9.95 11.94
C LEU A 182 1.40 -9.87 10.42
N PHE A 183 2.47 -10.48 9.96
CA PHE A 183 2.79 -10.62 8.55
C PHE A 183 2.83 -12.11 8.19
N PHE A 184 2.14 -12.48 7.13
CA PHE A 184 2.24 -13.78 6.51
C PHE A 184 2.69 -13.61 5.06
N GLY A 185 3.94 -13.98 4.77
CA GLY A 185 4.45 -14.05 3.40
C GLY A 185 4.25 -15.46 2.86
N GLU A 186 3.44 -15.58 1.83
CA GLU A 186 3.16 -16.87 1.19
C GLU A 186 4.15 -17.14 0.06
N ARG A 187 4.26 -16.24 -0.92
CA ARG A 187 5.05 -16.43 -2.13
C ARG A 187 5.57 -15.11 -2.69
N TYR A 188 6.74 -15.14 -3.30
CA TYR A 188 7.38 -13.98 -3.96
C TYR A 188 7.61 -12.77 -3.05
N ASN A 189 7.79 -13.01 -1.75
CA ASN A 189 8.16 -12.00 -0.78
C ASN A 189 9.63 -12.13 -0.40
N SER A 190 10.24 -11.07 0.10
CA SER A 190 11.59 -11.15 0.67
C SER A 190 11.67 -11.99 1.95
N LYS A 191 10.51 -12.25 2.59
CA LYS A 191 10.35 -13.16 3.73
C LYS A 191 9.07 -13.95 3.56
N ASN A 192 9.16 -15.27 3.64
CA ASN A 192 8.01 -16.18 3.61
C ASN A 192 7.85 -16.85 4.98
N GLY A 193 6.59 -17.06 5.40
CA GLY A 193 6.23 -17.57 6.72
C GLY A 193 5.46 -16.56 7.55
N ILE A 194 5.25 -16.88 8.84
CA ILE A 194 4.48 -16.06 9.77
C ILE A 194 5.44 -15.29 10.69
N PHE A 195 5.23 -13.98 10.77
CA PHE A 195 6.03 -13.09 11.58
C PHE A 195 5.15 -12.13 12.37
N SER A 196 5.61 -11.76 13.56
CA SER A 196 5.00 -10.67 14.33
C SER A 196 5.97 -9.52 14.48
N ALA A 197 5.45 -8.31 14.59
CA ALA A 197 6.21 -7.10 14.90
C ALA A 197 5.39 -6.12 15.72
N LYS A 198 6.07 -5.28 16.47
CA LYS A 198 5.46 -4.09 17.08
C LYS A 198 5.68 -2.91 16.16
N ILE A 199 4.67 -2.07 16.01
CA ILE A 199 4.78 -0.79 15.32
C ILE A 199 4.56 0.34 16.32
N SER A 200 5.15 1.50 16.03
CA SER A 200 4.88 2.69 16.85
C SER A 200 3.48 3.24 16.57
N LYS A 201 2.89 3.91 17.56
CA LYS A 201 1.60 4.60 17.38
C LYS A 201 1.65 5.65 16.28
N ASP A 202 2.80 6.30 16.11
CA ASP A 202 2.98 7.32 15.06
C ASP A 202 2.98 6.69 13.67
N LEU A 203 3.64 5.55 13.49
CA LEU A 203 3.62 4.81 12.23
C LEU A 203 2.22 4.29 11.91
N PHE A 204 1.50 3.75 12.90
CA PHE A 204 0.09 3.37 12.72
C PHE A 204 -0.75 4.55 12.25
N LYS A 205 -0.64 5.69 12.95
CA LYS A 205 -1.38 6.92 12.62
C LYS A 205 -1.04 7.46 11.24
N GLU A 206 0.22 7.38 10.85
CA GLU A 206 0.67 7.78 9.50
C GLU A 206 -0.01 6.93 8.42
N ILE A 207 -0.04 5.60 8.59
CA ILE A 207 -0.70 4.67 7.68
C ILE A 207 -2.22 4.91 7.68
N GLU A 208 -2.85 4.99 8.84
CA GLU A 208 -4.27 5.27 8.99
C GLU A 208 -4.65 6.56 8.26
N ASN A 209 -3.89 7.65 8.48
CA ASN A 209 -4.14 8.95 7.82
C ASN A 209 -3.95 8.89 6.30
N SER A 210 -3.00 8.07 5.81
CA SER A 210 -2.83 7.90 4.36
C SER A 210 -4.09 7.31 3.73
N PHE A 211 -4.68 6.28 4.33
CA PHE A 211 -5.93 5.68 3.85
C PHE A 211 -7.13 6.63 3.99
N LYS A 212 -7.23 7.40 5.08
CA LYS A 212 -8.33 8.36 5.30
C LYS A 212 -8.42 9.45 4.24
N LYS A 213 -7.31 9.76 3.55
CA LYS A 213 -7.31 10.69 2.42
C LYS A 213 -8.24 10.25 1.30
N SER A 214 -8.49 8.95 1.16
CA SER A 214 -9.42 8.39 0.17
C SER A 214 -10.89 8.44 0.57
N ASN A 215 -11.22 8.91 1.78
CA ASN A 215 -12.58 8.90 2.32
C ASN A 215 -13.19 7.48 2.31
N ILE A 216 -12.59 6.59 3.13
CA ILE A 216 -12.81 5.14 3.13
C ILE A 216 -14.30 4.77 3.13
N THR A 217 -15.13 5.48 3.89
CA THR A 217 -16.56 5.19 3.99
C THR A 217 -17.34 5.40 2.69
N LYS A 218 -16.81 6.23 1.77
CA LYS A 218 -17.41 6.50 0.46
C LYS A 218 -16.87 5.62 -0.67
N LEU A 219 -15.82 4.84 -0.43
CA LEU A 219 -15.29 3.93 -1.42
C LEU A 219 -16.30 2.83 -1.75
N LYS A 220 -16.32 2.37 -3.01
CA LYS A 220 -16.98 1.11 -3.37
C LYS A 220 -16.34 -0.04 -2.61
N ASN A 221 -17.05 -1.14 -2.45
CA ASN A 221 -16.47 -2.34 -1.86
C ASN A 221 -15.49 -3.03 -2.82
N ARG A 222 -15.73 -2.88 -4.13
CA ARG A 222 -14.91 -3.51 -5.17
C ARG A 222 -14.63 -2.56 -6.33
N TYR A 223 -13.38 -2.60 -6.78
CA TYR A 223 -12.90 -2.00 -8.03
C TYR A 223 -12.27 -3.10 -8.86
N SER A 224 -12.51 -3.10 -10.17
CA SER A 224 -12.04 -4.19 -11.03
C SER A 224 -11.66 -3.67 -12.41
N SER A 225 -10.46 -4.05 -12.85
CA SER A 225 -10.01 -3.85 -14.21
C SER A 225 -10.66 -4.85 -15.16
N ASN A 226 -10.78 -4.46 -16.44
CA ASN A 226 -11.19 -5.38 -17.50
C ASN A 226 -10.01 -6.23 -18.03
N TRP A 227 -8.79 -6.02 -17.54
CA TRP A 227 -7.62 -6.82 -17.89
C TRP A 227 -7.55 -8.07 -17.03
N THR A 228 -7.15 -9.18 -17.65
CA THR A 228 -6.89 -10.44 -16.95
C THR A 228 -5.49 -10.47 -16.32
N ASP A 229 -5.22 -11.48 -15.52
CA ASP A 229 -3.88 -11.83 -15.02
C ASP A 229 -3.25 -10.82 -14.06
N LEU A 230 -4.04 -9.90 -13.51
CA LEU A 230 -3.62 -8.91 -12.52
C LEU A 230 -3.79 -9.45 -11.08
N ASN A 231 -3.07 -8.85 -10.14
CA ASN A 231 -3.29 -9.15 -8.73
C ASN A 231 -4.49 -8.37 -8.17
N GLU A 232 -5.05 -8.90 -7.11
CA GLU A 232 -6.07 -8.23 -6.30
C GLU A 232 -5.48 -7.85 -4.95
N ILE A 233 -5.71 -6.63 -4.52
CA ILE A 233 -5.39 -6.13 -3.19
C ILE A 233 -6.70 -5.94 -2.44
N SER A 234 -6.84 -6.58 -1.28
CA SER A 234 -7.97 -6.32 -0.39
C SER A 234 -7.49 -5.64 0.90
N VAL A 235 -8.22 -4.60 1.33
CA VAL A 235 -7.91 -3.85 2.55
C VAL A 235 -9.11 -3.84 3.46
N THR A 236 -8.93 -4.34 4.69
CA THR A 236 -9.98 -4.39 5.72
C THR A 236 -9.65 -3.47 6.88
N PHE A 237 -10.61 -2.63 7.24
CA PHE A 237 -10.54 -1.69 8.36
C PHE A 237 -11.38 -2.17 9.52
N ILE A 238 -10.78 -2.29 10.71
CA ILE A 238 -11.40 -2.91 11.88
C ILE A 238 -11.39 -1.92 13.05
N LYS A 239 -12.51 -1.84 13.72
CA LYS A 239 -12.69 -1.10 14.99
C LYS A 239 -13.53 -1.91 15.94
N ASP A 240 -13.13 -2.01 17.21
CA ASP A 240 -13.86 -2.74 18.27
C ASP A 240 -14.23 -4.19 17.83
N ASN A 241 -13.26 -4.88 17.22
CA ASN A 241 -13.38 -6.21 16.60
C ASN A 241 -14.35 -6.30 15.41
N LYS A 242 -15.03 -5.22 15.04
CA LYS A 242 -15.95 -5.16 13.90
C LYS A 242 -15.23 -4.72 12.64
N ILE A 243 -15.50 -5.40 11.55
CA ILE A 243 -15.11 -4.94 10.20
C ILE A 243 -16.00 -3.75 9.84
N ILE A 244 -15.37 -2.57 9.72
CA ILE A 244 -16.08 -1.33 9.39
C ILE A 244 -16.21 -1.22 7.87
N LYS A 245 -15.16 -1.59 7.14
CA LYS A 245 -15.11 -1.54 5.69
C LYS A 245 -14.08 -2.52 5.16
N THR A 246 -14.40 -3.16 4.05
CA THR A 246 -13.42 -3.85 3.20
C THR A 246 -13.53 -3.29 1.79
N VAL A 247 -12.37 -3.04 1.18
CA VAL A 247 -12.25 -2.59 -0.20
C VAL A 247 -11.32 -3.53 -0.94
N SER A 248 -11.78 -4.06 -2.06
CA SER A 248 -11.03 -4.91 -2.96
C SER A 248 -10.71 -4.14 -4.25
N ASP A 249 -9.49 -4.28 -4.74
CA ASP A 249 -8.97 -3.58 -5.92
C ASP A 249 -8.22 -4.55 -6.83
N TYR A 250 -8.88 -5.01 -7.87
CA TYR A 250 -8.29 -5.86 -8.90
C TYR A 250 -7.69 -4.98 -10.01
N GLY A 251 -6.38 -5.05 -10.17
CA GLY A 251 -5.66 -4.35 -11.23
C GLY A 251 -5.41 -2.86 -11.00
N GLY A 252 -5.66 -2.34 -9.79
CA GLY A 252 -5.32 -0.95 -9.43
C GLY A 252 -6.29 0.10 -9.97
N GLU A 253 -7.59 -0.19 -9.97
CA GLU A 253 -8.67 0.69 -10.44
C GLU A 253 -9.28 1.56 -9.32
N ALA A 254 -8.90 1.30 -8.06
CA ALA A 254 -9.35 2.12 -6.94
C ALA A 254 -8.81 3.57 -7.05
N PRO A 255 -9.44 4.54 -6.38
CA PRO A 255 -8.96 5.93 -6.34
C PRO A 255 -7.50 6.03 -5.92
N ASP A 256 -6.78 6.99 -6.50
CA ASP A 256 -5.33 7.13 -6.38
C ASP A 256 -4.84 7.16 -4.94
N GLU A 257 -5.55 7.84 -4.03
CA GLU A 257 -5.17 7.94 -2.63
C GLU A 257 -5.21 6.59 -1.92
N PHE A 258 -6.25 5.80 -2.18
CA PHE A 258 -6.38 4.47 -1.64
C PHE A 258 -5.27 3.55 -2.16
N ARG A 259 -5.05 3.61 -3.47
CA ARG A 259 -4.02 2.84 -4.15
C ARG A 259 -2.61 3.17 -3.65
N MET A 260 -2.24 4.46 -3.59
CA MET A 260 -0.94 4.88 -3.07
C MET A 260 -0.73 4.48 -1.61
N SER A 261 -1.80 4.46 -0.81
CA SER A 261 -1.73 4.04 0.59
C SER A 261 -1.42 2.55 0.72
N TYR A 262 -2.11 1.67 -0.03
CA TYR A 262 -1.79 0.25 0.05
C TYR A 262 -0.46 -0.10 -0.63
N LEU A 263 -0.07 0.54 -1.73
CA LEU A 263 1.22 0.29 -2.39
C LEU A 263 2.40 0.53 -1.43
N ARG A 264 2.35 1.61 -0.67
CA ARG A 264 3.32 1.88 0.39
C ARG A 264 3.26 0.84 1.51
N THR A 265 2.07 0.43 1.89
CA THR A 265 1.84 -0.52 2.99
C THR A 265 2.26 -1.95 2.61
N ASN A 266 2.17 -2.33 1.34
CA ASN A 266 2.56 -3.65 0.85
C ASN A 266 3.99 -4.06 1.24
N TYR A 267 4.90 -3.09 1.34
CA TYR A 267 6.31 -3.34 1.65
C TYR A 267 6.70 -2.97 3.07
N LEU A 268 5.73 -2.55 3.90
CA LEU A 268 6.00 -2.12 5.28
C LEU A 268 6.73 -3.21 6.08
N TYR A 269 6.40 -4.48 5.86
CA TYR A 269 7.01 -5.60 6.54
C TYR A 269 8.55 -5.63 6.39
N GLN A 270 9.11 -5.07 5.32
CA GLN A 270 10.56 -5.02 5.10
C GLN A 270 11.27 -4.01 6.03
N THR A 271 10.52 -3.07 6.61
CA THR A 271 11.04 -2.03 7.52
C THR A 271 10.82 -2.37 8.98
N LEU A 272 10.12 -3.47 9.28
CA LEU A 272 9.79 -3.88 10.64
C LEU A 272 10.80 -4.90 11.19
N ASP A 273 10.99 -4.87 12.50
CA ASP A 273 11.71 -5.92 13.23
C ASP A 273 10.81 -7.15 13.39
N LEU A 274 10.83 -8.01 12.37
CA LEU A 274 9.99 -9.18 12.27
C LEU A 274 10.53 -10.36 13.09
N GLN A 275 9.73 -10.81 14.05
CA GLN A 275 9.99 -11.99 14.88
C GLN A 275 9.25 -13.20 14.30
N ASN A 276 9.97 -14.25 13.99
CA ASN A 276 9.39 -15.48 13.42
C ASN A 276 8.42 -16.11 14.41
N LYS A 277 7.24 -16.48 13.93
CA LYS A 277 6.22 -17.22 14.66
C LYS A 277 6.23 -18.68 14.21
N LYS A 278 6.32 -19.59 15.18
CA LYS A 278 6.29 -21.04 14.92
C LYS A 278 4.86 -21.57 14.72
N GLU A 279 3.85 -20.76 15.02
CA GLU A 279 2.46 -21.14 14.83
C GLU A 279 2.19 -21.42 13.35
N ILE A 280 1.39 -22.45 13.10
CA ILE A 280 0.92 -22.82 11.77
C ILE A 280 -0.49 -22.26 11.63
N LEU A 281 -0.73 -21.51 10.55
CA LEU A 281 -2.09 -21.13 10.19
C LEU A 281 -2.91 -22.40 9.96
N PRO A 282 -4.19 -22.41 10.37
CA PRO A 282 -5.07 -23.57 10.16
C PRO A 282 -5.18 -23.96 8.67
N PHE A 283 -5.04 -22.95 7.80
CA PHE A 283 -5.03 -23.12 6.34
C PHE A 283 -3.97 -22.23 5.71
N GLN A 284 -3.46 -22.62 4.56
CA GLN A 284 -2.76 -21.70 3.64
C GLN A 284 -3.77 -20.86 2.85
N SER A 285 -4.92 -21.46 2.51
CA SER A 285 -6.01 -20.76 1.84
C SER A 285 -7.36 -21.31 2.30
N ILE A 286 -8.35 -20.42 2.51
CA ILE A 286 -9.75 -20.84 2.65
C ILE A 286 -10.37 -20.83 1.26
N GLY A 287 -10.84 -22.01 0.83
CA GLY A 287 -11.55 -22.14 -0.44
C GLY A 287 -13.05 -21.85 -0.32
N GLN A 288 -13.65 -22.10 0.83
CA GLN A 288 -15.09 -22.00 1.01
C GLN A 288 -15.50 -21.76 2.46
N VAL A 289 -16.41 -20.82 2.67
CA VAL A 289 -17.13 -20.63 3.92
C VAL A 289 -18.61 -20.82 3.68
N SER A 290 -19.31 -21.55 4.56
CA SER A 290 -20.74 -21.79 4.41
C SER A 290 -21.47 -21.68 5.73
N LYS A 291 -22.74 -21.23 5.66
CA LYS A 291 -23.72 -21.26 6.74
C LYS A 291 -24.90 -22.09 6.28
N SER A 292 -25.17 -23.24 6.92
CA SER A 292 -26.29 -24.12 6.54
C SER A 292 -26.36 -24.37 5.04
N ASN A 293 -25.24 -24.72 4.41
CA ASN A 293 -25.05 -24.97 2.97
C ASN A 293 -25.19 -23.75 2.03
N LYS A 294 -25.34 -22.54 2.56
CA LYS A 294 -25.23 -21.31 1.76
C LYS A 294 -23.81 -20.76 1.84
N LEU A 295 -23.24 -20.43 0.69
CA LEU A 295 -21.90 -19.85 0.61
C LEU A 295 -21.88 -18.44 1.20
N ILE A 296 -20.80 -18.14 1.87
CA ILE A 296 -20.46 -16.80 2.37
C ILE A 296 -19.14 -16.42 1.71
N TYR A 297 -19.10 -15.27 1.08
CA TYR A 297 -17.91 -14.76 0.40
C TYR A 297 -17.10 -13.86 1.31
N PHE A 298 -15.81 -14.09 1.32
CA PHE A 298 -14.83 -13.32 2.07
C PHE A 298 -13.77 -12.76 1.14
N GLU A 299 -13.35 -11.54 1.41
CA GLU A 299 -12.11 -11.03 0.86
C GLU A 299 -10.90 -11.65 1.60
N LYS A 300 -9.75 -11.76 0.92
CA LYS A 300 -8.54 -12.36 1.50
C LYS A 300 -8.14 -11.72 2.84
N SER A 301 -8.23 -10.40 2.95
CA SER A 301 -7.93 -9.66 4.17
C SER A 301 -8.88 -9.97 5.34
N GLU A 302 -10.13 -10.34 5.07
CA GLU A 302 -11.09 -10.74 6.10
C GLU A 302 -10.84 -12.15 6.61
N ILE A 303 -10.43 -13.04 5.70
CA ILE A 303 -9.98 -14.38 6.06
C ILE A 303 -8.75 -14.28 6.98
N PHE A 304 -7.80 -13.40 6.64
CA PHE A 304 -6.62 -13.20 7.47
C PHE A 304 -6.96 -12.60 8.82
N TYR A 305 -7.99 -11.74 8.91
CA TYR A 305 -8.50 -11.27 10.19
C TYR A 305 -9.02 -12.42 11.06
N LEU A 306 -9.79 -13.33 10.50
CA LEU A 306 -10.26 -14.51 11.22
C LEU A 306 -9.08 -15.38 11.69
N PHE A 307 -8.06 -15.57 10.86
CA PHE A 307 -6.85 -16.28 11.27
C PHE A 307 -6.13 -15.61 12.43
N TYR A 308 -5.99 -14.29 12.38
CA TYR A 308 -5.45 -13.52 13.51
C TYR A 308 -6.22 -13.76 14.79
N LEU A 309 -7.55 -13.79 14.74
CA LEU A 309 -8.40 -14.05 15.89
C LEU A 309 -8.22 -15.48 16.42
N LEU A 310 -8.11 -16.47 15.53
CA LEU A 310 -7.88 -17.86 15.90
C LEU A 310 -6.50 -18.07 16.56
N LEU A 311 -5.46 -17.41 16.03
CA LEU A 311 -4.11 -17.47 16.60
C LEU A 311 -4.00 -16.84 18.00
N ASN A 312 -4.86 -15.85 18.31
CA ASN A 312 -4.87 -15.15 19.59
C ASN A 312 -6.05 -15.57 20.50
N GLY A 313 -6.90 -16.48 20.03
CA GLY A 313 -8.03 -17.01 20.76
C GLY A 313 -7.60 -17.90 21.93
N LYS A 314 -8.49 -18.07 22.89
CA LYS A 314 -8.27 -18.94 24.06
C LYS A 314 -8.55 -20.39 23.70
N GLU A 315 -7.56 -21.26 23.81
CA GLU A 315 -7.78 -22.70 23.71
C GLU A 315 -8.52 -23.23 24.92
N LEU A 316 -9.57 -24.02 24.69
CA LEU A 316 -10.42 -24.61 25.69
C LEU A 316 -10.40 -26.14 25.59
N PRO A 317 -10.74 -26.86 26.67
CA PRO A 317 -10.96 -28.30 26.58
C PRO A 317 -12.00 -28.63 25.50
N ALA A 318 -11.76 -29.70 24.76
CA ALA A 318 -12.64 -30.15 23.70
C ALA A 318 -14.07 -30.39 24.26
N LYS A 319 -15.05 -29.74 23.64
CA LYS A 319 -16.47 -29.98 23.87
C LYS A 319 -17.23 -29.93 22.55
N LYS A 320 -18.37 -30.58 22.49
CA LYS A 320 -19.28 -30.50 21.36
C LYS A 320 -19.86 -29.10 21.24
N ILE A 321 -19.80 -28.49 20.06
CA ILE A 321 -20.46 -27.22 19.75
C ILE A 321 -21.58 -27.45 18.73
N SER A 322 -22.53 -26.51 18.64
CA SER A 322 -23.50 -26.48 17.56
C SER A 322 -22.83 -25.93 16.32
N THR A 323 -22.66 -26.73 15.26
CA THR A 323 -22.04 -26.29 14.02
C THR A 323 -23.05 -25.51 13.19
N ILE A 324 -22.82 -24.21 13.05
CA ILE A 324 -23.60 -23.29 12.21
C ILE A 324 -22.82 -22.95 10.95
N TYR A 325 -21.51 -22.77 11.09
CA TYR A 325 -20.60 -22.38 10.02
C TYR A 325 -19.56 -23.46 9.79
N THR A 326 -19.23 -23.66 8.52
CA THR A 326 -18.17 -24.59 8.07
C THR A 326 -17.22 -23.82 7.17
N LEU A 327 -15.92 -23.87 7.48
CA LEU A 327 -14.86 -23.30 6.68
C LEU A 327 -14.04 -24.48 6.12
N LYS A 328 -13.88 -24.54 4.81
CA LYS A 328 -13.06 -25.53 4.12
C LYS A 328 -11.90 -24.83 3.45
N GLY A 329 -10.73 -25.41 3.54
CA GLY A 329 -9.51 -24.88 2.94
C GLY A 329 -8.46 -25.95 2.78
N PHE A 330 -7.29 -25.54 2.33
CA PHE A 330 -6.16 -26.44 2.10
C PHE A 330 -5.03 -26.11 3.06
N GLY A 331 -4.52 -27.15 3.73
CA GLY A 331 -3.36 -27.09 4.59
C GLY A 331 -2.05 -27.00 3.80
N LYS A 332 -0.91 -27.10 4.52
CA LYS A 332 0.43 -26.94 3.95
C LYS A 332 0.80 -27.94 2.85
N ASN A 333 0.17 -29.12 2.85
CA ASN A 333 0.46 -30.20 1.89
C ASN A 333 -0.74 -30.44 0.96
N ASP A 334 -1.53 -29.40 0.66
CA ASP A 334 -2.77 -29.50 -0.13
C ASP A 334 -3.81 -30.48 0.47
N GLU A 335 -3.70 -30.78 1.77
CA GLU A 335 -4.70 -31.58 2.48
C GLU A 335 -5.92 -30.74 2.79
N GLU A 336 -7.10 -31.28 2.47
CA GLU A 336 -8.35 -30.63 2.85
C GLU A 336 -8.46 -30.54 4.38
N THR A 337 -8.72 -29.37 4.87
CA THR A 337 -8.94 -29.10 6.30
C THR A 337 -10.26 -28.41 6.50
N GLU A 338 -10.98 -28.82 7.55
CA GLU A 338 -12.28 -28.25 7.90
C GLU A 338 -12.26 -27.64 9.30
N ILE A 339 -12.80 -26.42 9.43
CA ILE A 339 -13.11 -25.78 10.72
C ILE A 339 -14.60 -25.71 10.86
N LYS A 340 -15.12 -26.16 12.01
CA LYS A 340 -16.52 -26.04 12.41
C LYS A 340 -16.68 -24.95 13.45
N SER A 341 -17.74 -24.16 13.34
CA SER A 341 -17.96 -23.03 14.25
C SER A 341 -19.44 -22.77 14.51
N ASP A 342 -19.76 -22.25 15.70
CA ASP A 342 -21.03 -21.60 16.00
C ASP A 342 -20.97 -20.06 15.82
N GLY A 343 -19.81 -19.56 15.40
CA GLY A 343 -19.51 -18.14 15.22
C GLY A 343 -18.55 -17.57 16.25
N ARG A 344 -18.52 -18.12 17.47
CA ARG A 344 -17.59 -17.74 18.55
C ARG A 344 -16.55 -18.81 18.82
N PHE A 345 -16.98 -20.07 18.87
CA PHE A 345 -16.11 -21.21 19.10
C PHE A 345 -15.76 -21.87 17.78
N PHE A 346 -14.49 -22.15 17.59
CA PHE A 346 -13.95 -22.76 16.37
C PHE A 346 -13.26 -24.07 16.71
N VAL A 347 -13.62 -25.15 16.01
CA VAL A 347 -13.07 -26.49 16.21
C VAL A 347 -12.30 -26.92 14.97
N PHE A 348 -11.00 -27.18 15.11
CA PHE A 348 -10.15 -27.77 14.09
C PHE A 348 -8.99 -28.54 14.76
N ASN A 349 -8.55 -29.61 14.12
CA ASN A 349 -7.46 -30.45 14.61
C ASN A 349 -7.63 -30.83 16.10
N ASN A 350 -8.86 -31.20 16.50
CA ASN A 350 -9.23 -31.53 17.88
C ASN A 350 -9.00 -30.40 18.91
N ARG A 351 -8.79 -29.17 18.46
CA ARG A 351 -8.66 -28.00 19.32
C ARG A 351 -9.95 -27.17 19.26
N LEU A 352 -10.38 -26.67 20.41
CA LEU A 352 -11.50 -25.72 20.54
C LEU A 352 -10.95 -24.35 20.89
N ILE A 353 -11.17 -23.37 20.04
CA ILE A 353 -10.69 -21.99 20.21
C ILE A 353 -11.90 -21.07 20.43
N ASP A 354 -11.89 -20.31 21.53
CA ASP A 354 -12.83 -19.23 21.82
C ASP A 354 -12.18 -17.89 21.42
N ILE A 355 -12.76 -17.21 20.45
CA ILE A 355 -12.31 -15.87 20.03
C ILE A 355 -12.96 -14.73 20.80
N GLY A 356 -13.83 -15.04 21.79
CA GLY A 356 -14.42 -14.08 22.72
C GLY A 356 -15.72 -13.44 22.28
N PHE A 357 -16.10 -13.51 21.01
CA PHE A 357 -17.32 -12.92 20.44
C PHE A 357 -17.80 -13.72 19.22
N ASN A 358 -19.05 -13.51 18.79
CA ASN A 358 -19.55 -14.14 17.58
C ASN A 358 -19.12 -13.33 16.34
N PHE A 359 -18.14 -13.87 15.59
CA PHE A 359 -17.54 -13.23 14.42
C PHE A 359 -18.55 -12.92 13.31
N PHE A 360 -19.43 -13.88 13.04
CA PHE A 360 -20.38 -13.77 11.92
C PHE A 360 -21.60 -12.91 12.26
N GLU A 361 -21.96 -12.79 13.54
CA GLU A 361 -23.04 -11.89 13.97
C GLU A 361 -22.56 -10.44 14.08
N LEU A 362 -21.31 -10.26 14.53
CA LEU A 362 -20.70 -8.93 14.61
C LEU A 362 -20.44 -8.35 13.23
N ASN A 363 -20.12 -9.21 12.25
CA ASN A 363 -19.75 -8.85 10.88
C ASN A 363 -20.77 -9.45 9.90
N ASP A 364 -21.65 -8.62 9.35
CA ASP A 364 -22.64 -9.09 8.37
C ASP A 364 -21.97 -9.31 7.00
N PHE A 365 -21.89 -10.57 6.59
CA PHE A 365 -21.38 -10.99 5.28
C PHE A 365 -22.51 -11.39 4.31
N THR A 366 -23.78 -11.31 4.71
CA THR A 366 -24.90 -11.90 3.96
C THR A 366 -25.39 -11.02 2.81
N ASN A 367 -25.14 -9.72 2.84
CA ASN A 367 -25.62 -8.73 1.86
C ASN A 367 -24.51 -8.20 0.94
N ARG A 368 -23.47 -8.97 0.69
CA ARG A 368 -22.42 -8.57 -0.23
C ARG A 368 -22.84 -8.94 -1.64
N ASN A 369 -23.35 -7.95 -2.36
CA ASN A 369 -23.50 -8.07 -3.80
C ASN A 369 -22.09 -8.27 -4.38
N LEU A 370 -21.92 -9.30 -5.14
CA LEU A 370 -20.74 -9.60 -5.95
C LEU A 370 -20.79 -8.81 -7.28
N ASP A 371 -21.27 -7.56 -7.22
CA ASP A 371 -21.36 -6.67 -8.39
C ASP A 371 -19.97 -6.15 -8.78
#